data_a8198194692c08fb2d1bcba4fb98c776
#
_entry.id   a8198194692c08fb2d1bcba4fb98c776
#
_cell.length_a   1.000
_cell.length_b   1.000
_cell.length_c   1.000
_cell.angle_alpha   90.00
_cell.angle_beta   90.00
_cell.angle_gamma   90.00
#
_symmetry.space_group_name_H-M   'P 1'
#
loop_
_entity.id
_entity.type
_entity.pdbx_description
1 polymer ?
#
loop_
_entity_poly.entity_id
_entity_poly.type
_entity_poly.pdbx_seq_one_letter_code
_entity_poly.pdbx_strand_id
1 'polypeptide(L)'
;MLLTNKRKIFEKLIRLRTNGVTNKKKFMRLTKTENQIWNYQQIELGFNFRLTEIQATLGISQLKRLEKFLYDRYKVVQYYNKHLKDLPIILPNQTLGNYSSYHLYPIRLKLKELKKSQKEIFRFLKKKNINANLHYPPLHLHPFYKAMGFKKNDFREAEKYHKEVVTLPLYSGLKKNQLSYIVKVLTEALR
;
A
#
# COMPACT_ATOMS: atom_id res chain seq x y z
N MET A 1 -8.11 -3.91 -9.29
CA MET A 1 -8.77 -3.20 -10.43
C MET A 1 -7.68 -2.77 -11.39
N LEU A 2 -7.89 -2.96 -12.69
CA LEU A 2 -6.99 -2.51 -13.76
C LEU A 2 -7.64 -1.34 -14.51
N LEU A 3 -6.88 -0.28 -14.74
CA LEU A 3 -7.32 0.93 -15.44
C LEU A 3 -6.47 1.14 -16.69
N THR A 4 -7.08 1.51 -17.80
CA THR A 4 -6.36 1.79 -19.05
C THR A 4 -7.14 2.74 -19.95
N ASN A 5 -6.43 3.64 -20.63
CA ASN A 5 -6.98 4.50 -21.68
C ASN A 5 -6.89 3.86 -23.08
N LYS A 6 -6.25 2.68 -23.20
CA LYS A 6 -6.07 1.98 -24.48
C LYS A 6 -7.22 1.01 -24.74
N ARG A 7 -8.06 1.30 -25.74
CA ARG A 7 -9.24 0.51 -26.11
C ARG A 7 -8.93 -0.99 -26.32
N LYS A 8 -7.84 -1.31 -27.02
CA LYS A 8 -7.42 -2.71 -27.27
C LYS A 8 -7.13 -3.46 -25.97
N ILE A 9 -6.46 -2.82 -25.01
CA ILE A 9 -6.16 -3.43 -23.70
C ILE A 9 -7.45 -3.64 -22.92
N PHE A 10 -8.34 -2.65 -22.87
CA PHE A 10 -9.64 -2.78 -22.23
C PHE A 10 -10.44 -3.97 -22.76
N GLU A 11 -10.57 -4.09 -24.08
CA GLU A 11 -11.30 -5.19 -24.72
C GLU A 11 -10.67 -6.56 -24.42
N LYS A 12 -9.33 -6.64 -24.35
CA LYS A 12 -8.61 -7.86 -23.96
C LYS A 12 -8.87 -8.20 -22.48
N LEU A 13 -8.78 -7.25 -21.58
CA LEU A 13 -9.02 -7.46 -20.14
C LEU A 13 -10.45 -7.95 -19.86
N ILE A 14 -11.46 -7.42 -20.56
CA ILE A 14 -12.85 -7.88 -20.45
C ILE A 14 -12.97 -9.36 -20.84
N ARG A 15 -12.31 -9.79 -21.92
CA ARG A 15 -12.33 -11.21 -22.33
C ARG A 15 -11.57 -12.10 -21.35
N LEU A 16 -10.35 -11.70 -20.98
CA LEU A 16 -9.53 -12.46 -20.04
C LEU A 16 -10.23 -12.68 -18.69
N ARG A 17 -10.95 -11.69 -18.20
CA ARG A 17 -11.77 -11.76 -16.98
C ARG A 17 -12.91 -12.80 -17.09
N THR A 18 -13.34 -13.10 -18.31
CA THR A 18 -14.53 -13.91 -18.60
C THR A 18 -14.13 -15.15 -19.41
N ASN A 19 -13.18 -15.94 -18.93
CA ASN A 19 -12.68 -17.19 -19.51
C ASN A 19 -12.13 -17.06 -20.95
N GLY A 20 -11.77 -15.86 -21.41
CA GLY A 20 -11.34 -15.62 -22.79
C GLY A 20 -12.47 -15.70 -23.83
N VAL A 21 -13.73 -15.55 -23.38
CA VAL A 21 -14.94 -15.69 -24.19
C VAL A 21 -15.38 -14.35 -24.77
N THR A 22 -15.95 -14.40 -25.98
CA THR A 22 -16.60 -13.25 -26.62
C THR A 22 -17.89 -13.65 -27.32
N ASN A 23 -18.89 -12.78 -27.28
CA ASN A 23 -20.10 -12.82 -28.10
C ASN A 23 -20.13 -11.72 -29.19
N LYS A 24 -19.06 -10.91 -29.27
CA LYS A 24 -18.98 -9.83 -30.25
C LYS A 24 -18.52 -10.38 -31.59
N LYS A 25 -19.37 -10.26 -32.65
CA LYS A 25 -19.09 -10.76 -34.02
C LYS A 25 -17.68 -10.38 -34.51
N LYS A 26 -17.22 -9.16 -34.29
CA LYS A 26 -15.89 -8.67 -34.73
C LYS A 26 -14.68 -9.45 -34.16
N PHE A 27 -14.86 -10.20 -33.08
CA PHE A 27 -13.80 -11.00 -32.43
C PHE A 27 -14.00 -12.50 -32.62
N MET A 28 -15.13 -12.93 -33.14
CA MET A 28 -15.38 -14.34 -33.39
C MET A 28 -14.52 -14.86 -34.55
N ARG A 29 -13.96 -16.03 -34.39
CA ARG A 29 -13.11 -16.69 -35.41
C ARG A 29 -13.89 -17.62 -36.30
N LEU A 30 -15.02 -18.18 -35.82
CA LEU A 30 -15.89 -19.07 -36.57
C LEU A 30 -17.15 -18.33 -36.99
N THR A 31 -17.37 -18.18 -38.27
CA THR A 31 -18.46 -17.39 -38.84
C THR A 31 -19.79 -18.13 -39.03
N LYS A 32 -19.79 -19.47 -38.88
CA LYS A 32 -20.93 -20.35 -39.28
C LYS A 32 -21.99 -20.59 -38.21
N THR A 33 -22.01 -19.87 -37.09
CA THR A 33 -23.06 -20.03 -36.08
C THR A 33 -24.06 -18.87 -36.15
N GLU A 34 -24.59 -18.64 -37.32
CA GLU A 34 -25.57 -17.59 -37.54
C GLU A 34 -26.88 -17.89 -36.81
N ASN A 35 -27.43 -16.84 -36.16
CA ASN A 35 -28.75 -16.77 -35.52
C ASN A 35 -28.98 -17.53 -34.22
N GLN A 36 -27.96 -17.97 -33.51
CA GLN A 36 -28.13 -18.50 -32.15
C GLN A 36 -27.96 -17.39 -31.10
N ILE A 37 -28.98 -17.11 -30.32
CA ILE A 37 -28.95 -16.08 -29.23
C ILE A 37 -27.86 -16.38 -28.21
N TRP A 38 -27.50 -17.63 -27.99
CA TRP A 38 -26.47 -18.08 -27.07
C TRP A 38 -25.08 -18.22 -27.72
N ASN A 39 -24.87 -17.70 -28.91
CA ASN A 39 -23.61 -17.84 -29.64
C ASN A 39 -22.50 -17.05 -28.95
N TYR A 40 -21.48 -17.74 -28.48
CA TYR A 40 -20.24 -17.19 -27.95
C TYR A 40 -19.07 -18.11 -28.32
N GLN A 41 -17.86 -17.56 -28.35
CA GLN A 41 -16.65 -18.32 -28.64
C GLN A 41 -15.57 -18.00 -27.61
N GLN A 42 -14.85 -19.01 -27.13
CA GLN A 42 -13.59 -18.86 -26.45
C GLN A 42 -12.49 -18.65 -27.49
N ILE A 43 -11.85 -17.51 -27.52
CA ILE A 43 -10.85 -17.13 -28.52
C ILE A 43 -9.43 -17.02 -27.95
N GLU A 44 -9.30 -17.03 -26.64
CA GLU A 44 -8.05 -17.03 -25.90
C GLU A 44 -8.25 -17.69 -24.53
N LEU A 45 -7.14 -18.11 -23.90
CA LEU A 45 -7.21 -18.62 -22.53
C LEU A 45 -7.43 -17.44 -21.57
N GLY A 46 -8.42 -17.56 -20.70
CA GLY A 46 -8.76 -16.54 -19.73
C GLY A 46 -9.06 -17.11 -18.36
N PHE A 47 -9.40 -16.21 -17.42
CA PHE A 47 -9.70 -16.51 -16.02
C PHE A 47 -11.19 -16.25 -15.73
N ASN A 48 -11.66 -16.71 -14.57
CA ASN A 48 -12.99 -16.38 -14.07
C ASN A 48 -12.91 -15.32 -12.96
N PHE A 49 -12.38 -14.14 -13.27
CA PHE A 49 -12.19 -13.05 -12.33
C PHE A 49 -13.41 -12.11 -12.34
N ARG A 50 -14.45 -12.51 -11.64
CA ARG A 50 -15.70 -11.74 -11.53
C ARG A 50 -15.84 -11.18 -10.12
N LEU A 51 -16.01 -9.88 -10.04
CA LEU A 51 -16.38 -9.20 -8.79
C LEU A 51 -17.85 -9.50 -8.51
N THR A 52 -18.16 -9.92 -7.28
CA THR A 52 -19.55 -10.11 -6.88
C THR A 52 -20.25 -8.77 -6.64
N GLU A 53 -21.58 -8.73 -6.70
CA GLU A 53 -22.37 -7.51 -6.45
C GLU A 53 -22.12 -6.96 -5.03
N ILE A 54 -21.96 -7.84 -4.03
CA ILE A 54 -21.63 -7.44 -2.66
C ILE A 54 -20.28 -6.75 -2.59
N GLN A 55 -19.25 -7.31 -3.22
CA GLN A 55 -17.91 -6.71 -3.30
C GLN A 55 -17.93 -5.38 -4.06
N ALA A 56 -18.68 -5.30 -5.16
CA ALA A 56 -18.83 -4.08 -5.95
C ALA A 56 -19.53 -2.98 -5.13
N THR A 57 -20.60 -3.30 -4.43
CA THR A 57 -21.34 -2.37 -3.56
C THR A 57 -20.45 -1.84 -2.44
N LEU A 58 -19.68 -2.72 -1.78
CA LEU A 58 -18.70 -2.31 -0.77
C LEU A 58 -17.66 -1.36 -1.36
N GLY A 59 -17.11 -1.69 -2.54
CA GLY A 59 -16.13 -0.84 -3.24
C GLY A 59 -16.69 0.55 -3.56
N ILE A 60 -17.91 0.64 -4.07
CA ILE A 60 -18.60 1.92 -4.34
C ILE A 60 -18.79 2.72 -3.05
N SER A 61 -19.22 2.06 -1.96
CA SER A 61 -19.39 2.70 -0.65
C SER A 61 -18.09 3.26 -0.09
N GLN A 62 -16.97 2.54 -0.25
CA GLN A 62 -15.64 3.01 0.18
C GLN A 62 -15.16 4.18 -0.68
N LEU A 63 -15.36 4.10 -2.00
CA LEU A 63 -14.94 5.15 -2.94
C LEU A 63 -15.65 6.48 -2.67
N LYS A 64 -16.95 6.46 -2.34
CA LYS A 64 -17.70 7.67 -1.96
C LYS A 64 -17.13 8.39 -0.74
N ARG A 65 -16.36 7.69 0.11
CA ARG A 65 -15.75 8.25 1.33
C ARG A 65 -14.26 8.54 1.18
N LEU A 66 -13.68 8.32 0.00
CA LEU A 66 -12.24 8.41 -0.23
C LEU A 66 -11.67 9.77 0.17
N GLU A 67 -12.28 10.85 -0.29
CA GLU A 67 -11.81 12.22 -0.01
C GLU A 67 -11.77 12.50 1.50
N LYS A 68 -12.79 12.07 2.22
CA LYS A 68 -12.81 12.17 3.69
C LYS A 68 -11.66 11.40 4.33
N PHE A 69 -11.38 10.18 3.86
CA PHE A 69 -10.28 9.36 4.39
C PHE A 69 -8.91 10.01 4.12
N LEU A 70 -8.71 10.59 2.95
CA LEU A 70 -7.49 11.31 2.60
C LEU A 70 -7.31 12.54 3.49
N TYR A 71 -8.35 13.34 3.67
CA TYR A 71 -8.35 14.51 4.54
C TYR A 71 -8.03 14.16 6.00
N ASP A 72 -8.68 13.11 6.55
CA ASP A 72 -8.43 12.66 7.91
C ASP A 72 -6.96 12.21 8.10
N ARG A 73 -6.40 11.45 7.14
CA ARG A 73 -4.98 11.06 7.16
C ARG A 73 -4.05 12.27 7.10
N TYR A 74 -4.37 13.23 6.26
CA TYR A 74 -3.58 14.45 6.15
C TYR A 74 -3.53 15.23 7.48
N LYS A 75 -4.64 15.34 8.20
CA LYS A 75 -4.67 15.93 9.56
C LYS A 75 -3.74 15.21 10.54
N VAL A 76 -3.74 13.87 10.51
CA VAL A 76 -2.83 13.06 11.33
C VAL A 76 -1.38 13.36 10.99
N VAL A 77 -1.03 13.42 9.70
CA VAL A 77 0.32 13.74 9.23
C VAL A 77 0.75 15.13 9.69
N GLN A 78 -0.11 16.13 9.53
CA GLN A 78 0.20 17.49 10.02
C GLN A 78 0.46 17.51 11.53
N TYR A 79 -0.34 16.75 12.30
CA TYR A 79 -0.14 16.62 13.72
C TYR A 79 1.23 16.00 14.05
N TYR A 80 1.58 14.91 13.43
CA TYR A 80 2.87 14.25 13.60
C TYR A 80 4.04 15.17 13.21
N ASN A 81 3.97 15.78 12.01
CA ASN A 81 5.01 16.70 11.54
C ASN A 81 5.26 17.84 12.53
N LYS A 82 4.18 18.41 13.10
CA LYS A 82 4.28 19.49 14.08
C LYS A 82 4.95 19.06 15.38
N HIS A 83 4.61 17.87 15.92
CA HIS A 83 5.01 17.47 17.27
C HIS A 83 6.24 16.57 17.32
N LEU A 84 6.69 16.04 16.17
CA LEU A 84 7.83 15.14 16.09
C LEU A 84 9.09 15.78 15.46
N LYS A 85 9.00 17.01 14.94
CA LYS A 85 10.07 17.67 14.17
C LYS A 85 11.40 17.84 14.93
N ASP A 86 11.32 18.00 16.25
CA ASP A 86 12.49 18.28 17.10
C ASP A 86 13.06 17.00 17.75
N LEU A 87 12.53 15.81 17.40
CA LEU A 87 13.03 14.54 17.90
C LEU A 87 14.17 14.00 17.02
N PRO A 88 15.04 13.11 17.54
CA PRO A 88 16.16 12.52 16.80
C PRO A 88 15.69 11.49 15.75
N ILE A 89 14.85 11.95 14.85
CA ILE A 89 14.25 11.16 13.75
C ILE A 89 14.24 11.97 12.45
N ILE A 90 14.03 11.29 11.34
CA ILE A 90 13.78 11.89 10.02
C ILE A 90 12.32 11.62 9.68
N LEU A 91 11.55 12.68 9.47
CA LEU A 91 10.15 12.60 9.07
C LEU A 91 10.02 12.27 7.57
N PRO A 92 8.92 11.63 7.14
CA PRO A 92 8.66 11.43 5.72
C PRO A 92 8.55 12.79 5.01
N ASN A 93 9.34 12.95 3.95
CA ASN A 93 9.33 14.16 3.14
C ASN A 93 8.41 13.99 1.94
N GLN A 94 7.69 15.06 1.60
CA GLN A 94 6.89 15.17 0.39
C GLN A 94 7.46 16.30 -0.46
N THR A 95 7.89 15.96 -1.67
CA THR A 95 8.40 16.96 -2.62
C THR A 95 7.30 17.93 -3.02
N LEU A 96 7.64 19.19 -3.16
CA LEU A 96 6.71 20.24 -3.59
C LEU A 96 6.05 19.86 -4.93
N GLY A 97 4.76 20.07 -5.05
CA GLY A 97 3.98 19.70 -6.23
C GLY A 97 3.46 18.25 -6.27
N ASN A 98 3.88 17.39 -5.33
CA ASN A 98 3.36 16.05 -5.20
C ASN A 98 2.23 15.98 -4.16
N TYR A 99 1.29 15.07 -4.39
CA TYR A 99 0.21 14.76 -3.46
C TYR A 99 0.29 13.30 -3.02
N SER A 100 0.49 13.09 -1.72
CA SER A 100 0.52 11.75 -1.12
C SER A 100 -0.80 11.40 -0.47
N SER A 101 -1.30 10.19 -0.70
CA SER A 101 -2.44 9.65 0.05
C SER A 101 -2.08 9.25 1.50
N TYR A 102 -0.83 9.35 1.87
CA TYR A 102 -0.29 8.95 3.18
C TYR A 102 -0.84 7.59 3.64
N HIS A 103 -0.61 6.57 2.82
CA HIS A 103 -0.97 5.20 3.20
C HIS A 103 -0.23 4.75 4.48
N LEU A 104 1.02 5.16 4.60
CA LEU A 104 1.91 4.90 5.73
C LEU A 104 2.55 6.21 6.23
N TYR A 105 2.96 6.23 7.50
CA TYR A 105 3.79 7.30 8.08
C TYR A 105 5.09 6.71 8.64
N PRO A 106 6.08 6.40 7.78
CA PRO A 106 7.36 5.86 8.19
C PRO A 106 8.28 6.99 8.66
N ILE A 107 8.72 6.93 9.90
CA ILE A 107 9.82 7.75 10.42
C ILE A 107 11.12 6.96 10.37
N ARG A 108 12.27 7.63 10.25
CA ARG A 108 13.57 6.99 10.33
C ARG A 108 14.29 7.47 11.58
N LEU A 109 14.79 6.53 12.35
CA LEU A 109 15.53 6.79 13.59
C LEU A 109 16.95 7.27 13.27
N LYS A 110 17.40 8.36 13.88
CA LYS A 110 18.80 8.78 13.84
C LYS A 110 19.58 7.99 14.89
N LEU A 111 19.84 6.72 14.60
CA LEU A 111 20.39 5.74 15.55
C LEU A 111 21.67 6.19 16.26
N LYS A 112 22.47 7.06 15.64
CA LYS A 112 23.69 7.63 16.24
C LYS A 112 23.38 8.63 17.38
N GLU A 113 22.20 9.20 17.40
CA GLU A 113 21.74 10.17 18.41
C GLU A 113 20.92 9.47 19.53
N LEU A 114 20.67 8.17 19.42
CA LEU A 114 19.81 7.39 20.31
C LEU A 114 20.62 6.41 21.16
N LYS A 115 20.20 6.23 22.42
CA LYS A 115 20.76 5.19 23.31
C LYS A 115 20.17 3.81 23.03
N LYS A 116 18.95 3.75 22.50
CA LYS A 116 18.20 2.53 22.25
C LYS A 116 18.28 2.12 20.78
N SER A 117 18.37 0.84 20.54
CA SER A 117 18.24 0.25 19.20
C SER A 117 16.80 0.33 18.68
N GLN A 118 16.62 0.24 17.37
CA GLN A 118 15.28 0.14 16.75
C GLN A 118 14.43 -0.96 17.39
N LYS A 119 15.04 -2.13 17.67
CA LYS A 119 14.36 -3.29 18.29
C LYS A 119 13.83 -2.97 19.69
N GLU A 120 14.59 -2.26 20.51
CA GLU A 120 14.16 -1.81 21.85
C GLU A 120 13.05 -0.81 21.77
N ILE A 121 13.11 0.13 20.82
CA ILE A 121 12.03 1.10 20.55
C ILE A 121 10.74 0.37 20.15
N PHE A 122 10.81 -0.60 19.23
CA PHE A 122 9.63 -1.41 18.87
C PHE A 122 9.04 -2.15 20.07
N ARG A 123 9.88 -2.74 20.91
CA ARG A 123 9.43 -3.44 22.13
C ARG A 123 8.77 -2.50 23.11
N PHE A 124 9.34 -1.31 23.29
CA PHE A 124 8.77 -0.27 24.15
C PHE A 124 7.41 0.20 23.67
N LEU A 125 7.28 0.54 22.38
CA LEU A 125 6.02 0.93 21.77
C LEU A 125 4.95 -0.16 21.92
N LYS A 126 5.31 -1.42 21.64
CA LYS A 126 4.41 -2.57 21.79
C LYS A 126 3.95 -2.75 23.24
N LYS A 127 4.85 -2.62 24.23
CA LYS A 127 4.51 -2.70 25.68
C LYS A 127 3.53 -1.60 26.09
N LYS A 128 3.54 -0.46 25.40
CA LYS A 128 2.62 0.66 25.58
C LYS A 128 1.40 0.60 24.67
N ASN A 129 1.08 -0.58 24.09
CA ASN A 129 -0.06 -0.80 23.20
C ASN A 129 -0.07 0.09 21.94
N ILE A 130 1.10 0.52 21.47
CA ILE A 130 1.26 1.19 20.17
C ILE A 130 1.72 0.17 19.15
N ASN A 131 0.84 -0.13 18.18
CA ASN A 131 1.13 -1.07 17.10
C ASN A 131 1.91 -0.37 15.98
N ALA A 132 3.19 -0.08 16.23
CA ALA A 132 4.12 0.35 15.20
C ALA A 132 4.55 -0.84 14.34
N ASN A 133 4.85 -0.60 13.07
CA ASN A 133 5.23 -1.65 12.13
C ASN A 133 6.48 -1.27 11.34
N LEU A 134 7.07 -2.26 10.65
CA LEU A 134 8.23 -2.08 9.80
C LEU A 134 7.85 -2.31 8.34
N HIS A 135 7.96 -1.29 7.50
CA HIS A 135 7.69 -1.33 6.07
C HIS A 135 8.94 -0.91 5.26
N TYR A 136 9.71 -1.83 4.70
CA TYR A 136 9.64 -3.30 4.81
C TYR A 136 11.04 -3.90 4.98
N PRO A 137 11.20 -5.21 5.28
CA PRO A 137 12.48 -5.88 5.12
C PRO A 137 12.93 -5.79 3.65
N PRO A 138 14.24 -5.60 3.37
CA PRO A 138 14.74 -5.51 2.01
C PRO A 138 14.46 -6.78 1.22
N LEU A 139 13.82 -6.67 0.06
CA LEU A 139 13.38 -7.82 -0.74
C LEU A 139 14.54 -8.76 -1.09
N HIS A 140 15.69 -8.21 -1.45
CA HIS A 140 16.89 -8.99 -1.82
C HIS A 140 17.42 -9.88 -0.70
N LEU A 141 17.02 -9.63 0.57
CA LEU A 141 17.39 -10.46 1.72
C LEU A 141 16.39 -11.59 2.02
N HIS A 142 15.26 -11.66 1.32
CA HIS A 142 14.35 -12.79 1.46
C HIS A 142 14.88 -14.05 0.76
N PRO A 143 14.53 -15.26 1.27
CA PRO A 143 15.06 -16.52 0.74
C PRO A 143 14.89 -16.67 -0.77
N PHE A 144 13.74 -16.29 -1.32
CA PHE A 144 13.46 -16.36 -2.76
C PHE A 144 14.48 -15.57 -3.59
N TYR A 145 14.73 -14.31 -3.22
CA TYR A 145 15.69 -13.48 -3.95
C TYR A 145 17.14 -13.88 -3.69
N LYS A 146 17.46 -14.36 -2.48
CA LYS A 146 18.79 -14.94 -2.21
C LYS A 146 19.09 -16.13 -3.10
N ALA A 147 18.10 -16.98 -3.37
CA ALA A 147 18.25 -18.10 -4.32
C ALA A 147 18.51 -17.64 -5.76
N MET A 148 18.13 -16.40 -6.12
CA MET A 148 18.44 -15.76 -7.40
C MET A 148 19.84 -15.11 -7.44
N GLY A 149 20.63 -15.22 -6.35
CA GLY A 149 22.00 -14.71 -6.28
C GLY A 149 22.18 -13.37 -5.56
N PHE A 150 21.11 -12.70 -5.14
CA PHE A 150 21.22 -11.47 -4.37
C PHE A 150 21.83 -11.69 -2.98
N LYS A 151 22.66 -10.74 -2.55
CA LYS A 151 23.43 -10.82 -1.30
C LYS A 151 23.24 -9.58 -0.43
N LYS A 152 23.64 -9.70 0.83
CA LYS A 152 23.78 -8.56 1.74
C LYS A 152 24.78 -7.56 1.16
N ASN A 153 24.50 -6.28 1.32
CA ASN A 153 25.22 -5.11 0.80
C ASN A 153 25.01 -4.83 -0.69
N ASP A 154 24.23 -5.59 -1.44
CA ASP A 154 23.88 -5.25 -2.83
C ASP A 154 23.04 -3.97 -2.91
N PHE A 155 22.22 -3.71 -1.89
CA PHE A 155 21.36 -2.51 -1.81
C PHE A 155 21.51 -1.82 -0.45
N ARG A 156 22.64 -1.17 -0.23
CA ARG A 156 23.03 -0.58 1.07
C ARG A 156 22.02 0.41 1.62
N GLU A 157 21.43 1.25 0.79
CA GLU A 157 20.43 2.24 1.24
C GLU A 157 19.11 1.57 1.69
N ALA A 158 18.66 0.52 1.03
CA ALA A 158 17.50 -0.25 1.46
C ALA A 158 17.76 -0.95 2.81
N GLU A 159 18.95 -1.50 3.00
CA GLU A 159 19.36 -2.13 4.25
C GLU A 159 19.50 -1.13 5.40
N LYS A 160 20.04 0.07 5.11
CA LYS A 160 20.13 1.17 6.07
C LYS A 160 18.73 1.65 6.47
N TYR A 161 17.87 1.90 5.48
CA TYR A 161 16.48 2.27 5.72
C TYR A 161 15.76 1.26 6.62
N HIS A 162 15.90 -0.03 6.34
CA HIS A 162 15.32 -1.11 7.14
C HIS A 162 15.73 -1.06 8.62
N LYS A 163 16.98 -0.72 8.91
CA LYS A 163 17.50 -0.61 10.28
C LYS A 163 17.00 0.63 11.02
N GLU A 164 16.54 1.64 10.29
CA GLU A 164 16.16 2.94 10.84
C GLU A 164 14.64 3.14 10.89
N VAL A 165 13.87 2.46 10.02
CA VAL A 165 12.44 2.76 9.83
C VAL A 165 11.56 2.23 10.94
N VAL A 166 10.63 3.08 11.39
CA VAL A 166 9.49 2.73 12.26
C VAL A 166 8.25 3.39 11.66
N THR A 167 7.23 2.62 11.33
CA THR A 167 5.98 3.17 10.81
C THR A 167 4.98 3.35 11.94
N LEU A 168 4.56 4.58 12.16
CA LEU A 168 3.57 4.94 13.17
C LEU A 168 2.15 4.65 12.70
N PRO A 169 1.19 4.42 13.63
CA PRO A 169 -0.21 4.24 13.29
C PRO A 169 -0.76 5.45 12.53
N LEU A 170 -1.38 5.20 11.39
CA LEU A 170 -2.04 6.22 10.58
C LEU A 170 -3.27 5.63 9.89
N TYR A 171 -4.45 6.12 10.25
CA TYR A 171 -5.73 5.74 9.67
C TYR A 171 -6.79 6.83 9.86
N SER A 172 -7.82 6.82 9.02
CA SER A 172 -8.98 7.70 9.20
C SER A 172 -9.70 7.35 10.51
N GLY A 173 -9.98 8.36 11.33
CA GLY A 173 -10.65 8.17 12.64
C GLY A 173 -9.71 8.08 13.84
N LEU A 174 -8.38 8.23 13.66
CA LEU A 174 -7.44 8.35 14.78
C LEU A 174 -7.72 9.63 15.58
N LYS A 175 -8.10 9.47 16.85
CA LYS A 175 -8.56 10.57 17.71
C LYS A 175 -7.38 11.39 18.26
N LYS A 176 -7.62 12.67 18.61
CA LYS A 176 -6.59 13.58 19.12
C LYS A 176 -5.91 13.06 20.40
N ASN A 177 -6.65 12.45 21.31
CA ASN A 177 -6.07 11.85 22.52
C ASN A 177 -5.15 10.67 22.21
N GLN A 178 -5.49 9.85 21.20
CA GLN A 178 -4.63 8.75 20.72
C GLN A 178 -3.36 9.30 20.07
N LEU A 179 -3.48 10.36 19.25
CA LEU A 179 -2.33 11.03 18.64
C LEU A 179 -1.38 11.61 19.69
N SER A 180 -1.91 12.32 20.69
CA SER A 180 -1.08 12.86 21.78
C SER A 180 -0.41 11.75 22.59
N TYR A 181 -1.09 10.63 22.81
CA TYR A 181 -0.53 9.46 23.47
C TYR A 181 0.62 8.86 22.67
N ILE A 182 0.43 8.65 21.35
CA ILE A 182 1.47 8.10 20.47
C ILE A 182 2.71 9.00 20.49
N VAL A 183 2.54 10.32 20.36
CA VAL A 183 3.64 11.28 20.40
C VAL A 183 4.38 11.24 21.74
N LYS A 184 3.65 11.25 22.85
CA LYS A 184 4.22 11.16 24.20
C LYS A 184 5.07 9.90 24.36
N VAL A 185 4.50 8.73 24.05
CA VAL A 185 5.18 7.44 24.23
C VAL A 185 6.37 7.30 23.27
N LEU A 186 6.26 7.80 22.03
CA LEU A 186 7.40 7.83 21.12
C LEU A 186 8.53 8.69 21.66
N THR A 187 8.21 9.88 22.19
CA THR A 187 9.22 10.75 22.82
C THR A 187 9.93 10.08 23.99
N GLU A 188 9.19 9.33 24.82
CA GLU A 188 9.77 8.53 25.91
C GLU A 188 10.65 7.38 25.38
N ALA A 189 10.25 6.76 24.27
CA ALA A 189 11.02 5.67 23.64
C ALA A 189 12.36 6.14 23.09
N LEU A 190 12.44 7.38 22.60
CA LEU A 190 13.64 7.96 21.97
C LEU A 190 14.65 8.57 22.96
N ARG A 191 14.28 8.71 24.21
CA ARG A 191 15.18 9.09 25.33
C ARG A 191 15.89 7.86 25.89
#